data_d08a01ed1108a3ed6f5387327d528a2d
#
_entry.id   d08a01ed1108a3ed6f5387327d528a2d
#
_cell.length_a   1.000
_cell.length_b   1.000
_cell.length_c   1.000
_cell.angle_alpha   90.00
_cell.angle_beta   90.00
_cell.angle_gamma   90.00
#
_symmetry.space_group_name_H-M   'P 1'
#
loop_
_entity.id
_entity.type
_entity.pdbx_description
1 polymer ?
#
loop_
_entity_poly.entity_id
_entity_poly.type
_entity_poly.pdbx_seq_one_letter_code
_entity_poly.pdbx_strand_id
1 'polypeptide(L)'
;MRKQLIETAAYEVATQVREVEHCIDAALTEIAELQARIMRANAVARTSVTTAHGAIEQLVSATQGLVTARGSIAGCHSALVEAKEFVPGLRTVSFGDVGDCPPQEAAARPDLRVVA
;
A
#
# COMPACT_ATOMS: atom_id res chain seq x y z
N MET A 1 -23.10 -8.13 24.73
CA MET A 1 -21.93 -9.02 24.56
C MET A 1 -21.68 -9.37 23.10
N ARG A 2 -22.68 -9.86 22.37
CA ARG A 2 -22.49 -10.21 20.95
C ARG A 2 -22.12 -9.01 20.07
N LYS A 3 -22.75 -7.86 20.28
CA LYS A 3 -22.44 -6.60 19.57
C LYS A 3 -21.00 -6.20 19.77
N GLN A 4 -20.50 -6.28 20.99
CA GLN A 4 -19.12 -5.91 21.34
C GLN A 4 -18.09 -6.85 20.70
N LEU A 5 -18.40 -8.14 20.62
CA LEU A 5 -17.57 -9.13 19.93
C LEU A 5 -17.48 -8.85 18.44
N ILE A 6 -18.59 -8.47 17.82
CA ILE A 6 -18.65 -8.12 16.40
C ILE A 6 -17.82 -6.85 16.13
N GLU A 7 -17.96 -5.82 16.95
CA GLU A 7 -17.19 -4.58 16.81
C GLU A 7 -15.69 -4.83 17.00
N THR A 8 -15.31 -5.64 17.96
CA THR A 8 -13.90 -6.00 18.20
C THR A 8 -13.32 -6.76 16.99
N ALA A 9 -14.03 -7.75 16.49
CA ALA A 9 -13.60 -8.51 15.32
C ALA A 9 -13.46 -7.61 14.08
N ALA A 10 -14.42 -6.73 13.86
CA ALA A 10 -14.36 -5.78 12.74
C ALA A 10 -13.19 -4.80 12.88
N TYR A 11 -12.90 -4.34 14.08
CA TYR A 11 -11.74 -3.49 14.35
C TYR A 11 -10.42 -4.22 14.05
N GLU A 12 -10.32 -5.49 14.43
CA GLU A 12 -9.14 -6.31 14.13
C GLU A 12 -8.93 -6.47 12.62
N VAL A 13 -10.01 -6.70 11.87
CA VAL A 13 -9.93 -6.77 10.41
C VAL A 13 -9.48 -5.44 9.81
N ALA A 14 -10.06 -4.33 10.22
CA ALA A 14 -9.70 -3.01 9.72
C ALA A 14 -8.23 -2.68 10.01
N THR A 15 -7.75 -3.03 11.21
CA THR A 15 -6.35 -2.83 11.59
C THR A 15 -5.42 -3.67 10.73
N GLN A 16 -5.78 -4.93 10.48
CA GLN A 16 -4.96 -5.83 9.67
C GLN A 16 -4.91 -5.39 8.20
N VAL A 17 -5.99 -4.88 7.65
CA VAL A 17 -6.00 -4.32 6.28
C VAL A 17 -4.98 -3.18 6.17
N ARG A 18 -4.96 -2.27 7.13
CA ARG A 18 -3.98 -1.16 7.14
C ARG A 18 -2.54 -1.66 7.24
N GLU A 19 -2.31 -2.70 8.04
CA GLU A 19 -0.97 -3.30 8.15
C GLU A 19 -0.52 -3.91 6.81
N VAL A 20 -1.41 -4.59 6.10
CA VAL A 20 -1.11 -5.15 4.77
C VAL A 20 -0.80 -4.03 3.77
N GLU A 21 -1.61 -2.98 3.74
CA GLU A 21 -1.36 -1.81 2.89
C GLU A 21 0.01 -1.20 3.18
N HIS A 22 0.33 -1.02 4.45
CA HIS A 22 1.61 -0.48 4.89
C HIS A 22 2.79 -1.37 4.49
N CYS A 23 2.66 -2.68 4.63
CA CYS A 23 3.69 -3.64 4.23
C CYS A 23 3.96 -3.61 2.72
N ILE A 24 2.92 -3.48 1.91
CA ILE A 24 3.07 -3.37 0.46
C ILE A 24 3.80 -2.08 0.08
N ASP A 25 3.42 -0.96 0.68
CA ASP A 25 4.08 0.32 0.43
C ASP A 25 5.54 0.31 0.89
N ALA A 26 5.83 -0.31 2.02
CA ALA A 26 7.19 -0.51 2.50
C ALA A 26 8.01 -1.38 1.54
N ALA A 27 7.44 -2.46 1.03
CA ALA A 27 8.09 -3.33 0.05
C ALA A 27 8.40 -2.59 -1.26
N LEU A 28 7.48 -1.76 -1.75
CA LEU A 28 7.71 -0.92 -2.92
C LEU A 28 8.88 0.05 -2.70
N THR A 29 8.96 0.66 -1.53
CA THR A 29 10.06 1.55 -1.16
C THR A 29 11.40 0.81 -1.14
N GLU A 30 11.43 -0.38 -0.55
CA GLU A 30 12.63 -1.22 -0.49
C GLU A 30 13.09 -1.69 -1.87
N ILE A 31 12.17 -2.03 -2.75
CA ILE A 31 12.50 -2.41 -4.14
C ILE A 31 13.10 -1.22 -4.89
N ALA A 32 12.57 -0.03 -4.72
CA ALA A 32 13.12 1.18 -5.32
C ALA A 32 14.55 1.43 -4.85
N GLU A 33 14.83 1.23 -3.56
CA GLU A 33 16.19 1.34 -3.00
C GLU A 33 17.11 0.25 -3.55
N LEU A 34 16.63 -0.97 -3.68
CA LEU A 34 17.40 -2.06 -4.26
C LEU A 34 17.77 -1.75 -5.72
N GLN A 35 16.83 -1.24 -6.51
CA GLN A 35 17.10 -0.83 -7.89
C GLN A 35 18.21 0.23 -7.94
N ALA A 36 18.14 1.24 -7.09
CA ALA A 36 19.16 2.29 -7.01
C ALA A 36 20.54 1.72 -6.65
N ARG A 37 20.60 0.77 -5.72
CA ARG A 37 21.84 0.10 -5.31
C ARG A 37 22.43 -0.76 -6.42
N ILE A 38 21.62 -1.48 -7.17
CA ILE A 38 22.07 -2.27 -8.32
C ILE A 38 22.69 -1.35 -9.37
N MET A 39 22.03 -0.24 -9.67
CA MET A 39 22.56 0.72 -10.65
C MET A 39 23.87 1.33 -10.19
N ARG A 40 23.99 1.67 -8.91
CA ARG A 40 25.26 2.17 -8.36
C ARG A 40 26.37 1.12 -8.41
N ALA A 41 26.05 -0.12 -8.05
CA ALA A 41 27.02 -1.23 -8.10
C ALA A 41 27.50 -1.48 -9.53
N ASN A 42 26.60 -1.45 -10.50
CA ASN A 42 26.95 -1.59 -11.91
C ASN A 42 27.90 -0.48 -12.38
N ALA A 43 27.65 0.75 -11.96
CA ALA A 43 28.49 1.90 -12.30
C ALA A 43 29.88 1.78 -11.67
N VAL A 44 29.97 1.38 -10.39
CA VAL A 44 31.24 1.17 -9.69
C VAL A 44 32.04 0.05 -10.32
N ALA A 45 31.43 -1.05 -10.67
CA ALA A 45 32.08 -2.20 -11.31
C ALA A 45 32.46 -1.92 -12.78
N ARG A 46 31.99 -0.83 -13.36
CA ARG A 46 32.18 -0.48 -14.77
C ARG A 46 31.81 -1.60 -15.73
N THR A 47 30.77 -2.33 -15.37
CA THR A 47 30.24 -3.40 -16.23
C THR A 47 29.30 -2.84 -17.27
N SER A 48 29.06 -3.63 -18.32
CA SER A 48 28.15 -3.23 -19.40
C SER A 48 26.70 -3.17 -18.91
N VAL A 49 25.86 -2.46 -19.65
CA VAL A 49 24.41 -2.39 -19.43
C VAL A 49 23.80 -3.79 -19.34
N THR A 50 24.26 -4.73 -20.15
CA THR A 50 23.74 -6.08 -20.22
C THR A 50 23.97 -6.90 -18.94
N THR A 51 24.99 -6.58 -18.15
CA THR A 51 25.35 -7.35 -16.95
C THR A 51 24.26 -7.31 -15.89
N ALA A 52 23.68 -6.14 -15.65
CA ALA A 52 22.63 -5.97 -14.64
C ALA A 52 21.20 -5.99 -15.21
N HIS A 53 21.09 -6.07 -16.52
CA HIS A 53 19.78 -5.91 -17.20
C HIS A 53 18.75 -6.94 -16.73
N GLY A 54 19.11 -8.21 -16.65
CA GLY A 54 18.21 -9.27 -16.18
C GLY A 54 17.71 -9.06 -14.76
N ALA A 55 18.58 -8.55 -13.87
CA ALA A 55 18.16 -8.21 -12.52
C ALA A 55 17.15 -7.06 -12.49
N ILE A 56 17.36 -6.04 -13.30
CA ILE A 56 16.42 -4.92 -13.43
C ILE A 56 15.08 -5.38 -14.01
N GLU A 57 15.08 -6.25 -15.02
CA GLU A 57 13.84 -6.83 -15.54
C GLU A 57 13.04 -7.57 -14.46
N GLN A 58 13.71 -8.37 -13.63
CA GLN A 58 13.06 -9.08 -12.54
C GLN A 58 12.50 -8.11 -11.49
N LEU A 59 13.21 -7.04 -11.18
CA LEU A 59 12.72 -6.02 -10.27
C LEU A 59 11.49 -5.28 -10.80
N VAL A 60 11.45 -4.98 -12.09
CA VAL A 60 10.26 -4.38 -12.72
C VAL A 60 9.07 -5.32 -12.61
N SER A 61 9.29 -6.60 -12.84
CA SER A 61 8.24 -7.62 -12.68
C SER A 61 7.73 -7.69 -11.23
N ALA A 62 8.63 -7.67 -10.26
CA ALA A 62 8.28 -7.65 -8.83
C ALA A 62 7.50 -6.39 -8.46
N THR A 63 7.92 -5.23 -8.94
CA THR A 63 7.23 -3.96 -8.76
C THR A 63 5.81 -4.03 -9.32
N GLN A 64 5.66 -4.55 -10.53
CA GLN A 64 4.34 -4.72 -11.16
C GLN A 64 3.44 -5.63 -10.32
N GLY A 65 3.98 -6.73 -9.79
CA GLY A 65 3.23 -7.65 -8.91
C GLY A 65 2.75 -6.94 -7.64
N LEU A 66 3.59 -6.13 -7.01
CA LEU A 66 3.22 -5.37 -5.83
C LEU A 66 2.19 -4.27 -6.13
N VAL A 67 2.31 -3.59 -7.27
CA VAL A 67 1.31 -2.60 -7.70
C VAL A 67 -0.04 -3.27 -7.94
N THR A 68 -0.06 -4.44 -8.55
CA THR A 68 -1.27 -5.23 -8.74
C THR A 68 -1.87 -5.64 -7.38
N ALA A 69 -1.05 -6.14 -6.47
CA ALA A 69 -1.47 -6.50 -5.12
C ALA A 69 -2.02 -5.29 -4.36
N ARG A 70 -1.37 -4.14 -4.48
CA ARG A 70 -1.80 -2.87 -3.86
C ARG A 70 -3.20 -2.49 -4.31
N GLY A 71 -3.47 -2.57 -5.61
CA GLY A 71 -4.80 -2.33 -6.17
C GLY A 71 -5.84 -3.32 -5.66
N SER A 72 -5.48 -4.60 -5.54
CA SER A 72 -6.38 -5.63 -5.02
C SER A 72 -6.70 -5.42 -3.54
N ILE A 73 -5.74 -4.98 -2.73
CA ILE A 73 -5.98 -4.68 -1.30
C ILE A 73 -6.87 -3.44 -1.17
N ALA A 74 -6.70 -2.43 -2.01
CA ALA A 74 -7.62 -1.29 -2.04
C ALA A 74 -9.05 -1.74 -2.38
N GLY A 75 -9.22 -2.65 -3.34
CA GLY A 75 -10.50 -3.27 -3.67
C GLY A 75 -11.08 -4.09 -2.51
N CYS A 76 -10.25 -4.83 -1.80
CA CYS A 76 -10.64 -5.58 -0.60
C CYS A 76 -11.15 -4.61 0.48
N HIS A 77 -10.45 -3.52 0.73
CA HIS A 77 -10.87 -2.49 1.68
C HIS A 77 -12.27 -1.95 1.32
N SER A 78 -12.48 -1.56 0.06
CA SER A 78 -13.78 -1.07 -0.41
C SER A 78 -14.89 -2.11 -0.25
N ALA A 79 -14.60 -3.38 -0.55
CA ALA A 79 -15.56 -4.47 -0.39
C ALA A 79 -15.93 -4.70 1.08
N LEU A 80 -14.98 -4.55 1.99
CA LEU A 80 -15.22 -4.65 3.43
C LEU A 80 -16.07 -3.49 3.96
N VAL A 81 -15.84 -2.28 3.47
CA VAL A 81 -16.67 -1.11 3.79
C VAL A 81 -18.12 -1.34 3.36
N GLU A 82 -18.33 -1.87 2.17
CA GLU A 82 -19.67 -2.24 1.68
C GLU A 82 -20.30 -3.35 2.53
N ALA A 83 -19.53 -4.38 2.87
CA ALA A 83 -20.00 -5.50 3.69
C ALA A 83 -20.47 -5.06 5.08
N LYS A 84 -19.90 -4.00 5.61
CA LYS A 84 -20.28 -3.41 6.91
C LYS A 84 -21.74 -3.02 6.97
N GLU A 85 -22.34 -2.60 5.86
CA GLU A 85 -23.75 -2.24 5.75
C GLU A 85 -24.68 -3.40 6.06
N PHE A 86 -24.24 -4.64 5.85
CA PHE A 86 -25.02 -5.86 6.05
C PHE A 86 -24.80 -6.48 7.43
N VAL A 87 -23.92 -5.91 8.25
CA VAL A 87 -23.63 -6.43 9.59
C VAL A 87 -24.38 -5.61 10.63
N PRO A 88 -25.30 -6.21 11.41
CA PRO A 88 -26.02 -5.48 12.45
C PRO A 88 -25.06 -4.83 13.44
N GLY A 89 -25.27 -3.53 13.69
CA GLY A 89 -24.47 -2.78 14.65
C GLY A 89 -23.23 -2.12 14.07
N LEU A 90 -22.86 -2.38 12.82
CA LEU A 90 -21.67 -1.79 12.20
C LEU A 90 -21.96 -0.65 11.22
N ARG A 91 -23.20 -0.40 10.87
CA ARG A 91 -23.58 0.63 9.87
C ARG A 91 -23.09 2.02 10.21
N THR A 92 -23.03 2.35 11.49
CA THR A 92 -22.65 3.68 11.99
C THR A 92 -21.28 3.71 12.63
N VAL A 93 -20.58 2.58 12.63
CA VAL A 93 -19.25 2.46 13.24
C VAL A 93 -18.18 2.69 12.19
N SER A 94 -17.26 3.59 12.47
CA SER A 94 -16.12 3.89 11.62
C SER A 94 -14.87 3.19 12.15
N PHE A 95 -14.12 2.57 11.25
CA PHE A 95 -12.82 1.93 11.53
C PHE A 95 -11.69 2.56 10.73
N GLY A 96 -11.82 3.81 10.31
CA GLY A 96 -10.89 4.44 9.40
C GLY A 96 -11.17 4.05 7.94
N ASP A 97 -12.44 3.94 7.60
CA ASP A 97 -12.90 3.66 6.25
C ASP A 97 -12.54 4.83 5.30
N VAL A 98 -12.54 4.55 4.01
CA VAL A 98 -12.17 5.52 2.97
C VAL A 98 -12.93 6.85 3.09
N GLY A 99 -14.18 6.80 3.57
CA GLY A 99 -14.99 8.01 3.78
C GLY A 99 -14.63 8.77 5.06
N ASP A 100 -13.93 8.15 5.98
CA ASP A 100 -13.58 8.70 7.29
C ASP A 100 -12.10 8.99 7.42
N CYS A 101 -11.29 8.44 6.54
CA CYS A 101 -9.93 8.92 6.43
C CYS A 101 -10.05 10.38 6.01
N PRO A 102 -9.62 11.32 6.86
CA PRO A 102 -9.32 12.62 6.33
C PRO A 102 -8.41 12.31 5.15
N PRO A 103 -8.67 12.88 4.01
CA PRO A 103 -7.93 12.54 2.83
C PRO A 103 -6.45 12.69 3.17
N GLN A 104 -5.78 11.57 3.35
CA GLN A 104 -4.33 11.55 3.44
C GLN A 104 -3.74 12.33 2.28
N GLU A 105 -4.49 12.38 1.20
CA GLU A 105 -4.24 13.24 0.07
C GLU A 105 -4.18 14.73 0.40
N ALA A 106 -5.00 15.23 1.33
CA ALA A 106 -4.91 16.62 1.76
C ALA A 106 -3.71 16.86 2.68
N ALA A 107 -3.32 15.85 3.44
CA ALA A 107 -2.13 15.91 4.30
C ALA A 107 -0.84 15.60 3.54
N ALA A 108 -0.92 14.86 2.45
CA ALA A 108 0.22 14.43 1.65
C ALA A 108 0.46 15.26 0.39
N ARG A 109 -0.36 16.25 0.11
CA ARG A 109 -0.03 17.24 -0.92
C ARG A 109 0.94 18.24 -0.31
N PRO A 110 2.24 18.06 -0.53
CA PRO A 110 3.10 19.21 -0.37
C PRO A 110 2.55 20.26 -1.33
N ASP A 111 2.34 21.41 -0.81
CA ASP A 111 2.07 22.58 -1.60
C ASP A 111 3.20 22.67 -2.63
N LEU A 112 2.97 22.15 -3.82
CA LEU A 112 3.88 22.28 -4.94
C LEU A 112 3.81 23.74 -5.36
N ARG A 113 4.43 24.59 -4.56
CA ARG A 113 4.75 25.92 -5.01
C ARG A 113 5.79 25.77 -6.11
N VAL A 114 5.37 26.03 -7.32
CA VAL A 114 6.31 26.32 -8.38
C VAL A 114 7.06 27.56 -7.92
N VAL A 115 8.26 27.31 -7.40
CA VAL A 115 9.20 28.40 -7.19
C VAL A 115 9.73 28.75 -8.58
N ALA A 116 9.11 29.79 -9.14
CA ALA A 116 9.66 30.41 -10.33
C ALA A 116 10.90 31.20 -9.95
#